data_f07e17f3d2925aad84d918fe4ae96fee
#
_entry.id   f07e17f3d2925aad84d918fe4ae96fee
#
_cell.length_a   1.000
_cell.length_b   1.000
_cell.length_c   1.000
_cell.angle_alpha   90.00
_cell.angle_beta   90.00
_cell.angle_gamma   90.00
#
_symmetry.space_group_name_H-M   'P 1'
#
loop_
_entity.id
_entity.type
_entity.pdbx_description
1 polymer ?
#
loop_
_entity_poly.entity_id
_entity_poly.type
_entity_poly.pdbx_seq_one_letter_code
_entity_poly.pdbx_strand_id
1 'polypeptide(L)'
;MELLKQMIKNKGKVREGNILKVDSFLNHQMDVKFLNEVGKEFRKRFEGEKIDKILTIEASGIGIAAIASQYFDHVPVVFAKKTESLNLDKEVYESEVHSFTKNKTYKVRVGKQFLNEGENILIIDDFLAKGCATKGMIDIINQSKANLVGIGIVIEKGFQEGRSVLEEMGVRVESLAIIEKFEDGKAIIK
;
A
#
# COMPACT_ATOMS: atom_id res chain seq x y z
N MET A 1 9.58 -2.18 -11.98
CA MET A 1 10.70 -2.96 -11.35
C MET A 1 10.79 -4.33 -12.02
N GLU A 2 11.91 -4.62 -12.70
CA GLU A 2 12.00 -5.83 -13.54
C GLU A 2 11.95 -7.13 -12.72
N LEU A 3 12.63 -7.17 -11.58
CA LEU A 3 12.59 -8.35 -10.70
C LEU A 3 11.16 -8.71 -10.28
N LEU A 4 10.33 -7.72 -9.92
CA LEU A 4 8.93 -7.96 -9.57
C LEU A 4 8.12 -8.50 -10.74
N LYS A 5 8.32 -7.98 -11.96
CA LYS A 5 7.66 -8.50 -13.16
C LYS A 5 7.98 -9.97 -13.40
N GLN A 6 9.25 -10.35 -13.22
CA GLN A 6 9.69 -11.75 -13.31
C GLN A 6 9.06 -12.63 -12.22
N MET A 7 9.00 -12.14 -10.98
CA MET A 7 8.35 -12.85 -9.87
C MET A 7 6.86 -13.10 -10.16
N ILE A 8 6.15 -12.08 -10.67
CA ILE A 8 4.74 -12.21 -11.04
C ILE A 8 4.58 -13.24 -12.17
N LYS A 9 5.42 -13.17 -13.22
CA LYS A 9 5.37 -14.12 -14.35
C LYS A 9 5.63 -15.57 -13.93
N ASN A 10 6.59 -15.78 -13.03
CA ASN A 10 7.07 -17.12 -12.66
C ASN A 10 6.25 -17.75 -11.52
N LYS A 11 5.81 -16.97 -10.56
CA LYS A 11 5.17 -17.44 -9.32
C LYS A 11 3.71 -16.93 -9.15
N GLY A 12 3.31 -15.90 -9.89
CA GLY A 12 1.94 -15.38 -9.86
C GLY A 12 0.97 -16.35 -10.53
N LYS A 13 -0.25 -16.43 -10.00
CA LYS A 13 -1.33 -17.25 -10.58
C LYS A 13 -2.55 -16.37 -10.81
N VAL A 14 -3.01 -16.31 -12.05
CA VAL A 14 -4.28 -15.64 -12.38
C VAL A 14 -5.42 -16.63 -12.18
N ARG A 15 -6.46 -16.21 -11.45
CA ARG A 15 -7.70 -16.97 -11.25
C ARG A 15 -8.87 -16.27 -11.90
N GLU A 16 -10.00 -16.99 -12.02
CA GLU A 16 -11.26 -16.41 -12.48
C GLU A 16 -11.61 -15.12 -11.72
N GLY A 17 -12.26 -14.17 -12.42
CA GLY A 17 -12.58 -12.85 -11.86
C GLY A 17 -11.42 -11.86 -11.82
N ASN A 18 -10.40 -12.05 -12.67
CA ASN A 18 -9.24 -11.14 -12.75
C ASN A 18 -8.49 -10.98 -11.40
N ILE A 19 -8.34 -12.11 -10.68
CA ILE A 19 -7.62 -12.16 -9.41
C ILE A 19 -6.20 -12.64 -9.64
N LEU A 20 -5.22 -11.77 -9.35
CA LEU A 20 -3.82 -12.16 -9.30
C LEU A 20 -3.47 -12.64 -7.89
N LYS A 21 -3.02 -13.87 -7.76
CA LYS A 21 -2.45 -14.44 -6.53
C LYS A 21 -0.93 -14.35 -6.58
N VAL A 22 -0.38 -13.68 -5.58
CA VAL A 22 1.07 -13.52 -5.33
C VAL A 22 1.40 -13.95 -3.90
N ASP A 23 0.59 -14.86 -3.38
CA ASP A 23 0.61 -15.35 -2.01
C ASP A 23 1.90 -16.08 -1.64
N SER A 24 2.61 -16.61 -2.61
CA SER A 24 3.85 -17.37 -2.39
C SER A 24 5.09 -16.50 -2.14
N PHE A 25 5.01 -15.17 -2.33
CA PHE A 25 6.17 -14.29 -2.16
C PHE A 25 5.87 -12.88 -1.62
N LEU A 26 4.59 -12.45 -1.61
CA LEU A 26 4.25 -11.08 -1.25
C LEU A 26 3.33 -10.98 -0.04
N ASN A 27 2.15 -11.60 -0.06
CA ASN A 27 1.07 -11.26 0.87
C ASN A 27 0.48 -12.42 1.68
N HIS A 28 1.10 -13.59 1.65
CA HIS A 28 0.82 -14.71 2.55
C HIS A 28 2.12 -15.31 3.07
N GLN A 29 2.97 -15.82 2.18
CA GLN A 29 4.38 -16.05 2.46
C GLN A 29 5.17 -14.84 1.95
N MET A 30 6.07 -14.31 2.75
CA MET A 30 6.92 -13.17 2.41
C MET A 30 8.31 -13.66 2.03
N ASP A 31 8.73 -13.37 0.80
CA ASP A 31 10.11 -13.54 0.38
C ASP A 31 10.92 -12.31 0.82
N VAL A 32 11.54 -12.40 2.00
CA VAL A 32 12.24 -11.27 2.63
C VAL A 32 13.37 -10.74 1.73
N LYS A 33 14.08 -11.60 1.01
CA LYS A 33 15.13 -11.18 0.09
C LYS A 33 14.55 -10.33 -1.04
N PHE A 34 13.43 -10.76 -1.61
CA PHE A 34 12.70 -9.99 -2.62
C PHE A 34 12.17 -8.68 -2.05
N LEU A 35 11.59 -8.68 -0.84
CA LEU A 35 11.06 -7.47 -0.21
C LEU A 35 12.14 -6.44 0.13
N ASN A 36 13.38 -6.85 0.38
CA ASN A 36 14.51 -5.92 0.48
C ASN A 36 14.74 -5.16 -0.83
N GLU A 37 14.67 -5.84 -1.97
CA GLU A 37 14.80 -5.16 -3.28
C GLU A 37 13.61 -4.21 -3.55
N VAL A 38 12.40 -4.58 -3.09
CA VAL A 38 11.22 -3.69 -3.11
C VAL A 38 11.48 -2.42 -2.29
N GLY A 39 12.01 -2.56 -1.08
CA GLY A 39 12.35 -1.41 -0.21
C GLY A 39 13.38 -0.48 -0.83
N LYS A 40 14.45 -1.02 -1.42
CA LYS A 40 15.46 -0.25 -2.16
C LYS A 40 14.85 0.53 -3.33
N GLU A 41 13.99 -0.13 -4.11
CA GLU A 41 13.34 0.51 -5.25
C GLU A 41 12.40 1.64 -4.80
N PHE A 42 11.65 1.48 -3.71
CA PHE A 42 10.85 2.56 -3.15
C PHE A 42 11.75 3.72 -2.70
N ARG A 43 12.85 3.45 -1.99
CA ARG A 43 13.78 4.52 -1.59
C ARG A 43 14.31 5.31 -2.79
N LYS A 44 14.66 4.61 -3.88
CA LYS A 44 15.09 5.25 -5.12
C LYS A 44 13.99 6.13 -5.72
N ARG A 45 12.74 5.65 -5.72
CA ARG A 45 11.62 6.41 -6.27
C ARG A 45 11.25 7.65 -5.46
N PHE A 46 11.48 7.62 -4.17
CA PHE A 46 11.28 8.74 -3.25
C PHE A 46 12.62 9.36 -2.81
N GLU A 47 13.64 9.31 -3.70
CA GLU A 47 14.93 9.94 -3.43
C GLU A 47 14.78 11.45 -3.22
N GLY A 48 15.46 12.00 -2.20
CA GLY A 48 15.39 13.41 -1.82
C GLY A 48 14.20 13.77 -0.93
N GLU A 49 13.17 12.90 -0.84
CA GLU A 49 12.04 13.18 0.04
C GLU A 49 12.39 12.89 1.50
N LYS A 50 11.99 13.81 2.38
CA LYS A 50 12.03 13.60 3.83
C LYS A 50 10.79 12.79 4.22
N ILE A 51 11.00 11.63 4.80
CA ILE A 51 9.94 10.77 5.32
C ILE A 51 10.12 10.67 6.84
N ASP A 52 9.11 10.99 7.60
CA ASP A 52 9.12 10.86 9.06
C ASP A 52 8.48 9.56 9.53
N LYS A 53 7.49 9.03 8.78
CA LYS A 53 6.84 7.74 9.04
C LYS A 53 6.33 7.08 7.75
N ILE A 54 6.15 5.77 7.81
CA ILE A 54 5.44 5.01 6.79
C ILE A 54 4.08 4.61 7.35
N LEU A 55 3.00 4.88 6.60
CA LEU A 55 1.65 4.41 6.91
C LEU A 55 1.28 3.28 5.95
N THR A 56 0.69 2.24 6.50
CA THR A 56 0.14 1.12 5.72
C THR A 56 -1.19 0.65 6.30
N ILE A 57 -1.73 -0.44 5.76
CA ILE A 57 -2.97 -1.05 6.26
C ILE A 57 -2.76 -2.55 6.54
N GLU A 58 -3.37 -3.05 7.61
CA GLU A 58 -3.31 -4.49 7.90
C GLU A 58 -4.04 -5.31 6.81
N ALA A 59 -3.52 -6.53 6.44
CA ALA A 59 -2.36 -7.15 7.06
C ALA A 59 -1.12 -7.13 6.14
N SER A 60 -1.28 -7.29 4.82
CA SER A 60 -0.18 -7.55 3.86
C SER A 60 0.84 -6.41 3.79
N GLY A 61 0.38 -5.16 3.88
CA GLY A 61 1.23 -3.99 3.82
C GLY A 61 2.24 -3.90 4.96
N ILE A 62 1.96 -4.49 6.14
CA ILE A 62 2.79 -4.35 7.33
C ILE A 62 4.21 -4.86 7.09
N GLY A 63 4.35 -6.09 6.59
CA GLY A 63 5.68 -6.68 6.36
C GLY A 63 6.46 -5.94 5.28
N ILE A 64 5.78 -5.47 4.22
CA ILE A 64 6.39 -4.68 3.14
C ILE A 64 6.91 -3.35 3.69
N ALA A 65 6.07 -2.63 4.42
CA ALA A 65 6.42 -1.34 5.02
C ALA A 65 7.55 -1.46 6.05
N ALA A 66 7.51 -2.51 6.90
CA ALA A 66 8.55 -2.75 7.90
C ALA A 66 9.93 -3.01 7.26
N ILE A 67 9.98 -3.78 6.17
CA ILE A 67 11.23 -3.99 5.43
C ILE A 67 11.65 -2.73 4.70
N ALA A 68 10.72 -2.03 4.05
CA ALA A 68 11.02 -0.79 3.33
C ALA A 68 11.58 0.30 4.26
N SER A 69 11.09 0.39 5.51
CA SER A 69 11.54 1.42 6.46
C SER A 69 13.05 1.39 6.72
N GLN A 70 13.70 0.24 6.57
CA GLN A 70 15.16 0.11 6.70
C GLN A 70 15.92 0.98 5.69
N TYR A 71 15.30 1.29 4.55
CA TYR A 71 15.86 2.13 3.49
C TYR A 71 15.44 3.60 3.60
N PHE A 72 14.59 3.92 4.58
CA PHE A 72 14.15 5.27 4.93
C PHE A 72 14.59 5.62 6.37
N ASP A 73 15.86 5.35 6.69
CA ASP A 73 16.48 5.65 7.99
C ASP A 73 15.76 5.01 9.19
N HIS A 74 15.17 3.82 8.99
CA HIS A 74 14.42 3.07 10.01
C HIS A 74 13.26 3.87 10.62
N VAL A 75 12.60 4.71 9.83
CA VAL A 75 11.42 5.45 10.30
C VAL A 75 10.34 4.53 10.85
N PRO A 76 9.57 4.95 11.85
CA PRO A 76 8.47 4.16 12.38
C PRO A 76 7.44 3.78 11.31
N VAL A 77 6.90 2.56 11.41
CA VAL A 77 5.79 2.09 10.58
C VAL A 77 4.53 2.08 11.42
N VAL A 78 3.53 2.81 10.96
CA VAL A 78 2.18 2.82 11.52
C VAL A 78 1.26 2.05 10.60
N PHE A 79 0.37 1.24 11.14
CA PHE A 79 -0.61 0.54 10.31
C PHE A 79 -2.05 0.78 10.79
N ALA A 80 -2.91 1.09 9.84
CA ALA A 80 -4.33 1.24 10.07
C ALA A 80 -4.96 -0.13 10.33
N LYS A 81 -5.72 -0.25 11.41
CA LYS A 81 -6.43 -1.46 11.81
C LYS A 81 -7.85 -1.48 11.26
N LYS A 82 -8.29 -2.64 10.74
CA LYS A 82 -9.64 -2.87 10.21
C LYS A 82 -10.65 -3.27 11.28
N THR A 83 -10.16 -3.72 12.42
CA THR A 83 -11.00 -4.21 13.52
C THR A 83 -10.92 -3.28 14.72
N GLU A 84 -12.02 -3.23 15.48
CA GLU A 84 -11.98 -2.67 16.82
C GLU A 84 -11.09 -3.55 17.69
N SER A 85 -10.07 -2.94 18.27
CA SER A 85 -9.25 -3.60 19.27
C SER A 85 -9.59 -2.98 20.63
N LEU A 86 -9.85 -3.80 21.62
CA LEU A 86 -10.03 -3.35 23.02
C LEU A 86 -8.81 -2.57 23.53
N ASN A 87 -7.67 -2.72 22.88
CA ASN A 87 -6.40 -2.05 23.20
C ASN A 87 -6.15 -0.78 22.36
N LEU A 88 -7.10 -0.34 21.52
CA LEU A 88 -7.02 0.98 20.91
C LEU A 88 -7.50 2.00 21.94
N ASP A 89 -6.68 3.00 22.20
CA ASP A 89 -7.10 4.17 22.98
C ASP A 89 -8.38 4.74 22.38
N LYS A 90 -9.19 5.40 23.22
CA LYS A 90 -10.46 6.02 22.80
C LYS A 90 -10.27 7.10 21.73
N GLU A 91 -9.05 7.63 21.58
CA GLU A 91 -8.71 8.66 20.62
C GLU A 91 -8.08 8.09 19.35
N VAL A 92 -8.86 7.99 18.28
CA VAL A 92 -8.43 7.49 16.97
C VAL A 92 -8.79 8.46 15.85
N TYR A 93 -8.01 8.45 14.79
CA TYR A 93 -8.44 8.85 13.46
C TYR A 93 -9.13 7.67 12.81
N GLU A 94 -10.28 7.90 12.19
CA GLU A 94 -11.10 6.84 11.61
C GLU A 94 -11.56 7.23 10.21
N SER A 95 -11.57 6.27 9.29
CA SER A 95 -12.13 6.44 7.96
C SER A 95 -12.91 5.20 7.53
N GLU A 96 -13.95 5.39 6.74
CA GLU A 96 -14.71 4.30 6.14
C GLU A 96 -14.11 3.88 4.81
N VAL A 97 -13.94 2.56 4.64
CA VAL A 97 -13.40 1.95 3.42
C VAL A 97 -14.38 0.93 2.88
N HIS A 98 -14.78 1.07 1.63
CA HIS A 98 -15.60 0.08 0.95
C HIS A 98 -14.73 -0.97 0.26
N SER A 99 -14.90 -2.25 0.64
CA SER A 99 -14.26 -3.38 -0.04
C SER A 99 -15.18 -3.92 -1.14
N PHE A 100 -14.87 -3.62 -2.38
CA PHE A 100 -15.60 -4.18 -3.53
C PHE A 100 -15.47 -5.70 -3.64
N THR A 101 -14.32 -6.26 -3.26
CA THR A 101 -14.09 -7.72 -3.29
C THR A 101 -14.99 -8.46 -2.30
N LYS A 102 -15.28 -7.87 -1.15
CA LYS A 102 -16.11 -8.45 -0.11
C LYS A 102 -17.51 -7.84 -0.06
N ASN A 103 -17.78 -6.82 -0.88
CA ASN A 103 -19.00 -6.00 -0.87
C ASN A 103 -19.40 -5.57 0.56
N LYS A 104 -18.42 -5.09 1.33
CA LYS A 104 -18.62 -4.67 2.73
C LYS A 104 -17.88 -3.36 2.98
N THR A 105 -18.52 -2.46 3.71
CA THR A 105 -17.88 -1.28 4.29
C THR A 105 -17.30 -1.67 5.64
N TYR A 106 -16.06 -1.24 5.89
CA TYR A 106 -15.38 -1.40 7.17
C TYR A 106 -14.67 -0.12 7.53
N LYS A 107 -14.39 0.07 8.81
CA LYS A 107 -13.65 1.21 9.29
C LYS A 107 -12.18 0.86 9.44
N VAL A 108 -11.33 1.81 9.10
CA VAL A 108 -9.89 1.75 9.37
C VAL A 108 -9.55 2.80 10.40
N ARG A 109 -8.67 2.46 11.34
CA ARG A 109 -8.36 3.29 12.51
C ARG A 109 -6.88 3.35 12.79
N VAL A 110 -6.41 4.52 13.19
CA VAL A 110 -5.06 4.76 13.70
C VAL A 110 -5.18 5.56 14.99
N GLY A 111 -4.48 5.15 16.05
CA GLY A 111 -4.44 5.92 17.30
C GLY A 111 -3.80 7.30 17.05
N LYS A 112 -4.42 8.37 17.56
CA LYS A 112 -3.97 9.76 17.32
C LYS A 112 -2.53 9.99 17.74
N GLN A 113 -2.08 9.32 18.80
CA GLN A 113 -0.70 9.40 19.29
C GLN A 113 0.38 8.94 18.28
N PHE A 114 0.00 8.23 17.21
CA PHE A 114 0.94 7.68 16.23
C PHE A 114 1.09 8.51 14.97
N LEU A 115 0.21 9.50 14.72
CA LEU A 115 0.31 10.43 13.60
C LEU A 115 0.16 11.85 14.12
N ASN A 116 1.18 12.68 13.91
CA ASN A 116 1.23 14.04 14.41
C ASN A 116 1.16 15.07 13.27
N GLU A 117 0.67 16.24 13.59
CA GLU A 117 0.62 17.39 12.68
C GLU A 117 2.03 17.72 12.15
N GLY A 118 2.13 17.95 10.83
CA GLY A 118 3.36 18.34 10.14
C GLY A 118 4.34 17.21 9.83
N GLU A 119 4.10 15.96 10.29
CA GLU A 119 4.93 14.82 9.92
C GLU A 119 4.78 14.48 8.43
N ASN A 120 5.86 14.08 7.77
CA ASN A 120 5.88 13.67 6.37
C ASN A 120 5.65 12.17 6.28
N ILE A 121 4.51 11.78 5.72
CA ILE A 121 4.04 10.39 5.68
C ILE A 121 4.15 9.83 4.27
N LEU A 122 4.78 8.68 4.14
CA LEU A 122 4.75 7.85 2.94
C LEU A 122 3.77 6.70 3.15
N ILE A 123 2.79 6.55 2.25
CA ILE A 123 1.95 5.34 2.25
C ILE A 123 2.66 4.24 1.46
N ILE A 124 2.70 3.01 2.00
CA ILE A 124 3.16 1.81 1.27
C ILE A 124 2.08 0.73 1.39
N ASP A 125 1.69 0.13 0.25
CA ASP A 125 0.71 -0.96 0.23
C ASP A 125 1.04 -2.00 -0.85
N ASP A 126 0.46 -3.21 -0.74
CA ASP A 126 0.72 -4.31 -1.67
C ASP A 126 0.02 -4.13 -3.01
N PHE A 127 -1.26 -3.72 -3.03
CA PHE A 127 -2.07 -3.57 -4.23
C PHE A 127 -2.79 -2.22 -4.32
N LEU A 128 -2.79 -1.65 -5.52
CA LEU A 128 -3.71 -0.60 -5.91
C LEU A 128 -4.72 -1.16 -6.92
N ALA A 129 -6.00 -1.16 -6.55
CA ALA A 129 -7.11 -1.54 -7.40
C ALA A 129 -8.02 -0.32 -7.64
N LYS A 130 -9.10 -0.19 -6.88
CA LYS A 130 -10.01 0.98 -6.92
C LYS A 130 -9.58 2.15 -6.01
N GLY A 131 -8.52 1.99 -5.25
CA GLY A 131 -7.97 3.03 -4.38
C GLY A 131 -8.71 3.26 -3.06
N CYS A 132 -9.72 2.45 -2.72
CA CYS A 132 -10.54 2.70 -1.53
C CYS A 132 -9.75 2.65 -0.22
N ALA A 133 -8.87 1.65 -0.04
CA ALA A 133 -8.02 1.55 1.14
C ALA A 133 -7.05 2.73 1.23
N THR A 134 -6.46 3.10 0.10
CA THR A 134 -5.53 4.23 -0.01
C THR A 134 -6.23 5.55 0.31
N LYS A 135 -7.45 5.78 -0.19
CA LYS A 135 -8.26 6.96 0.16
C LYS A 135 -8.57 7.03 1.66
N GLY A 136 -8.88 5.89 2.29
CA GLY A 136 -9.08 5.83 3.73
C GLY A 136 -7.83 6.22 4.51
N MET A 137 -6.63 5.80 4.06
CA MET A 137 -5.37 6.22 4.67
C MET A 137 -5.07 7.71 4.45
N ILE A 138 -5.38 8.25 3.26
CA ILE A 138 -5.26 9.70 2.97
C ILE A 138 -6.16 10.51 3.90
N ASP A 139 -7.40 10.08 4.09
CA ASP A 139 -8.34 10.74 5.00
C ASP A 139 -7.80 10.77 6.44
N ILE A 140 -7.23 9.67 6.93
CA ILE A 140 -6.57 9.59 8.24
C ILE A 140 -5.39 10.59 8.33
N ILE A 141 -4.56 10.68 7.28
CA ILE A 141 -3.45 11.65 7.23
C ILE A 141 -4.00 13.08 7.31
N ASN A 142 -5.05 13.39 6.56
CA ASN A 142 -5.67 14.72 6.57
C ASN A 142 -6.25 15.07 7.95
N GLN A 143 -6.91 14.11 8.63
CA GLN A 143 -7.42 14.31 9.99
C GLN A 143 -6.29 14.60 10.99
N SER A 144 -5.12 14.00 10.81
CA SER A 144 -3.96 14.25 11.67
C SER A 144 -3.21 15.53 11.33
N LYS A 145 -3.55 16.20 10.23
CA LYS A 145 -2.83 17.36 9.66
C LYS A 145 -1.35 17.05 9.34
N ALA A 146 -1.03 15.80 9.09
CA ALA A 146 0.27 15.38 8.57
C ALA A 146 0.35 15.64 7.05
N ASN A 147 1.55 15.61 6.50
CA ASN A 147 1.80 15.83 5.08
C ASN A 147 1.91 14.48 4.35
N LEU A 148 1.09 14.24 3.34
CA LEU A 148 1.26 13.10 2.46
C LEU A 148 2.35 13.40 1.44
N VAL A 149 3.48 12.67 1.49
CA VAL A 149 4.57 12.80 0.52
C VAL A 149 4.26 12.05 -0.78
N GLY A 150 3.64 10.90 -0.65
CA GLY A 150 3.25 10.09 -1.80
C GLY A 150 2.85 8.67 -1.40
N ILE A 151 2.62 7.85 -2.40
CA ILE A 151 2.12 6.48 -2.25
C ILE A 151 3.01 5.53 -3.03
N GLY A 152 3.60 4.54 -2.36
CA GLY A 152 4.32 3.43 -2.94
C GLY A 152 3.44 2.19 -3.02
N ILE A 153 3.23 1.67 -4.23
CA ILE A 153 2.42 0.47 -4.49
C ILE A 153 3.29 -0.61 -5.10
N VAL A 154 3.22 -1.83 -4.56
CA VAL A 154 3.97 -2.95 -5.15
C VAL A 154 3.35 -3.34 -6.49
N ILE A 155 2.05 -3.63 -6.53
CA ILE A 155 1.35 -4.06 -7.75
C ILE A 155 0.11 -3.20 -7.97
N GLU A 156 0.04 -2.55 -9.11
CA GLU A 156 -1.13 -1.78 -9.53
C GLU A 156 -1.93 -2.54 -10.58
N LYS A 157 -3.25 -2.56 -10.45
CA LYS A 157 -4.18 -2.98 -11.49
C LYS A 157 -4.54 -1.77 -12.35
N GLY A 158 -3.69 -1.46 -13.35
CA GLY A 158 -3.79 -0.26 -14.17
C GLY A 158 -5.06 -0.17 -15.03
N PHE A 159 -5.83 -1.26 -15.13
CA PHE A 159 -7.14 -1.28 -15.78
C PHE A 159 -8.30 -0.88 -14.85
N GLN A 160 -7.99 -0.49 -13.61
CA GLN A 160 -8.97 0.00 -12.63
C GLN A 160 -8.71 1.48 -12.31
N GLU A 161 -9.72 2.14 -11.77
CA GLU A 161 -9.75 3.59 -11.57
C GLU A 161 -8.85 4.12 -10.45
N GLY A 162 -8.21 3.27 -9.64
CA GLY A 162 -7.48 3.71 -8.45
C GLY A 162 -6.41 4.77 -8.70
N ARG A 163 -5.63 4.63 -9.78
CA ARG A 163 -4.62 5.63 -10.13
C ARG A 163 -5.24 6.96 -10.51
N SER A 164 -6.20 6.98 -11.44
CA SER A 164 -6.83 8.24 -11.89
C SER A 164 -7.45 9.01 -10.73
N VAL A 165 -8.14 8.30 -9.83
CA VAL A 165 -8.73 8.91 -8.63
C VAL A 165 -7.68 9.57 -7.74
N LEU A 166 -6.52 8.95 -7.54
CA LEU A 166 -5.45 9.51 -6.72
C LEU A 166 -4.73 10.68 -7.41
N GLU A 167 -4.52 10.59 -8.73
CA GLU A 167 -3.93 11.67 -9.52
C GLU A 167 -4.84 12.90 -9.58
N GLU A 168 -6.16 12.72 -9.69
CA GLU A 168 -7.16 13.81 -9.57
C GLU A 168 -7.10 14.52 -8.21
N MET A 169 -6.70 13.82 -7.16
CA MET A 169 -6.45 14.40 -5.83
C MET A 169 -5.07 15.09 -5.73
N GLY A 170 -4.27 15.11 -6.80
CA GLY A 170 -2.92 15.67 -6.81
C GLY A 170 -1.89 14.82 -6.08
N VAL A 171 -2.15 13.54 -5.86
CA VAL A 171 -1.29 12.66 -5.07
C VAL A 171 -0.28 11.94 -5.98
N ARG A 172 0.99 11.97 -5.59
CA ARG A 172 2.06 11.21 -6.25
C ARG A 172 1.92 9.72 -5.97
N VAL A 173 1.84 8.89 -7.03
CA VAL A 173 1.75 7.42 -6.94
C VAL A 173 2.90 6.77 -7.70
N GLU A 174 3.68 5.97 -7.00
CA GLU A 174 4.80 5.18 -7.53
C GLU A 174 4.47 3.68 -7.45
N SER A 175 4.14 3.06 -8.59
CA SER A 175 3.86 1.63 -8.65
C SER A 175 5.03 0.87 -9.24
N LEU A 176 5.44 -0.24 -8.58
CA LEU A 176 6.61 -1.02 -9.00
C LEU A 176 6.31 -1.95 -10.17
N ALA A 177 5.07 -2.39 -10.32
CA ALA A 177 4.55 -3.08 -11.49
C ALA A 177 3.11 -2.65 -11.75
N ILE A 178 2.77 -2.44 -13.02
CA ILE A 178 1.41 -2.07 -13.46
C ILE A 178 0.89 -3.19 -14.36
N ILE A 179 -0.21 -3.82 -13.96
CA ILE A 179 -0.90 -4.83 -14.76
C ILE A 179 -1.87 -4.09 -15.68
N GLU A 180 -1.67 -4.22 -16.98
CA GLU A 180 -2.55 -3.60 -17.99
C GLU A 180 -3.84 -4.38 -18.17
N LYS A 181 -3.74 -5.71 -18.21
CA LYS A 181 -4.86 -6.64 -18.37
C LYS A 181 -4.49 -8.05 -17.96
N PHE A 182 -5.49 -8.92 -17.91
CA PHE A 182 -5.29 -10.36 -17.85
C PHE A 182 -5.73 -10.97 -19.19
N GLU A 183 -4.89 -11.86 -19.74
CA GLU A 183 -5.11 -12.49 -21.03
C GLU A 183 -4.56 -13.91 -20.96
N ASP A 184 -5.33 -14.89 -21.43
CA ASP A 184 -4.97 -16.33 -21.42
C ASP A 184 -4.41 -16.84 -20.08
N GLY A 185 -5.03 -16.41 -18.97
CA GLY A 185 -4.61 -16.78 -17.62
C GLY A 185 -3.29 -16.17 -17.16
N LYS A 186 -2.79 -15.14 -17.86
CA LYS A 186 -1.54 -14.44 -17.55
C LYS A 186 -1.80 -12.95 -17.28
N ALA A 187 -0.93 -12.35 -16.46
CA ALA A 187 -0.88 -10.92 -16.26
C ALA A 187 0.00 -10.26 -17.33
N ILE A 188 -0.54 -9.34 -18.09
CA ILE A 188 0.20 -8.48 -19.00
C ILE A 188 0.64 -7.25 -18.21
N ILE A 189 1.96 -7.05 -18.12
CA ILE A 189 2.57 -6.06 -17.22
C ILE A 189 3.32 -5.04 -18.08
N LYS A 190 3.02 -3.78 -17.83
CA LYS A 190 3.70 -2.62 -18.43
C LYS A 190 5.15 -2.52 -18.02
#